data_6b0cfa80209c2565c314c6b207109f52
#
_entry.id   6b0cfa80209c2565c314c6b207109f52
#
_cell.length_a   1.000
_cell.length_b   1.000
_cell.length_c   1.000
_cell.angle_alpha   90.00
_cell.angle_beta   90.00
_cell.angle_gamma   90.00
#
_symmetry.space_group_name_H-M   'P 1'
#
loop_
_entity.id
_entity.type
_entity.pdbx_description
1 polymer ?
#
loop_
_entity_poly.entity_id
_entity_poly.type
_entity_poly.pdbx_seq_one_letter_code
_entity_poly.pdbx_strand_id
1 'polypeptide(L)'
;MSFTDAIKTCFQKYATFSGRARRSEYWFWALFTGLVGLVVAWIEGSDNGWLSGIVSIAFLIPNLAVGVRRMHDVGRSGWYLLMSLIPLVGWIFVLVACCKDSVPGTNEYGENPKGQGNPVYASQPYAAPAEPSYGTQAQEAVFTEVKEEEPINSSAATTTGFCPYCDTPITVGQRFCTGCGHRLDV
;
A
#
# COMPACT_ATOMS: atom_id res chain seq x y z
N MET A 1 -10.81 -9.38 11.62
CA MET A 1 -12.03 -9.20 10.80
C MET A 1 -12.84 -10.46 10.93
N SER A 2 -14.10 -10.38 11.37
CA SER A 2 -15.00 -11.54 11.45
C SER A 2 -15.59 -11.88 10.08
N PHE A 3 -16.18 -13.07 9.94
CA PHE A 3 -16.88 -13.48 8.72
C PHE A 3 -18.01 -12.50 8.35
N THR A 4 -18.81 -12.12 9.33
CA THR A 4 -19.92 -11.18 9.14
C THR A 4 -19.45 -9.78 8.73
N ASP A 5 -18.34 -9.31 9.30
CA ASP A 5 -17.77 -8.00 8.95
C ASP A 5 -17.25 -8.00 7.51
N ALA A 6 -16.64 -9.10 7.07
CA ALA A 6 -16.16 -9.23 5.69
C ALA A 6 -17.31 -9.12 4.68
N ILE A 7 -18.40 -9.84 4.92
CA ILE A 7 -19.59 -9.80 4.06
C ILE A 7 -20.18 -8.39 4.03
N LYS A 8 -20.41 -7.77 5.21
CA LYS A 8 -20.92 -6.39 5.30
C LYS A 8 -20.04 -5.41 4.53
N THR A 9 -18.72 -5.50 4.72
CA THR A 9 -17.75 -4.63 4.03
C THR A 9 -17.83 -4.81 2.51
N CYS A 10 -17.96 -6.04 2.02
CA CYS A 10 -18.07 -6.29 0.58
C CYS A 10 -19.38 -5.74 0.00
N PHE A 11 -20.51 -5.85 0.72
CA PHE A 11 -21.75 -5.22 0.28
C PHE A 11 -21.71 -3.70 0.34
N GLN A 12 -21.13 -3.11 1.38
CA GLN A 12 -20.94 -1.66 1.48
C GLN A 12 -20.03 -1.12 0.36
N LYS A 13 -19.04 -1.91 -0.04
CA LYS A 13 -18.08 -1.59 -1.09
C LYS A 13 -18.39 -2.34 -2.39
N TYR A 14 -19.66 -2.55 -2.69
CA TYR A 14 -20.16 -3.40 -3.79
C TYR A 14 -19.47 -3.14 -5.13
N ALA A 15 -19.35 -1.87 -5.51
CA ALA A 15 -18.72 -1.42 -6.75
C ALA A 15 -17.50 -0.51 -6.49
N THR A 16 -16.86 -0.64 -5.32
CA THR A 16 -15.67 0.16 -4.98
C THR A 16 -14.41 -0.61 -5.36
N PHE A 17 -13.75 -0.17 -6.41
CA PHE A 17 -12.52 -0.76 -6.94
C PHE A 17 -11.25 -0.13 -6.36
N SER A 18 -11.35 1.04 -5.72
CA SER A 18 -10.26 1.72 -5.05
C SER A 18 -10.00 1.18 -3.65
N GLY A 19 -8.78 1.41 -3.14
CA GLY A 19 -8.37 0.96 -1.81
C GLY A 19 -7.81 -0.46 -1.79
N ARG A 20 -7.71 -1.04 -0.60
CA ARG A 20 -7.06 -2.34 -0.34
C ARG A 20 -8.01 -3.28 0.40
N ALA A 21 -7.90 -4.58 0.15
CA ALA A 21 -8.66 -5.63 0.85
C ALA A 21 -7.73 -6.66 1.50
N ARG A 22 -8.00 -6.99 2.77
CA ARG A 22 -7.26 -8.03 3.52
C ARG A 22 -7.50 -9.42 2.92
N ARG A 23 -6.57 -10.37 3.21
CA ARG A 23 -6.79 -11.79 2.89
C ARG A 23 -8.09 -12.32 3.46
N SER A 24 -8.41 -12.03 4.73
CA SER A 24 -9.63 -12.50 5.37
C SER A 24 -10.90 -11.93 4.71
N GLU A 25 -10.90 -10.67 4.25
CA GLU A 25 -12.02 -10.08 3.52
C GLU A 25 -12.28 -10.84 2.22
N TYR A 26 -11.23 -11.09 1.43
CA TYR A 26 -11.32 -11.81 0.17
C TYR A 26 -11.80 -13.26 0.34
N TRP A 27 -11.16 -14.01 1.25
CA TRP A 27 -11.48 -15.43 1.42
C TRP A 27 -12.84 -15.67 2.07
N PHE A 28 -13.25 -14.85 3.02
CA PHE A 28 -14.60 -14.95 3.62
C PHE A 28 -15.69 -14.59 2.61
N TRP A 29 -15.42 -13.60 1.74
CA TRP A 29 -16.32 -13.30 0.65
C TRP A 29 -16.40 -14.43 -0.38
N ALA A 30 -15.27 -15.00 -0.78
CA ALA A 30 -15.21 -16.13 -1.70
C ALA A 30 -15.97 -17.36 -1.13
N LEU A 31 -15.79 -17.63 0.18
CA LEU A 31 -16.52 -18.69 0.87
C LEU A 31 -18.03 -18.42 0.85
N PHE A 32 -18.45 -17.20 1.17
CA PHE A 32 -19.86 -16.82 1.17
C PHE A 32 -20.50 -16.99 -0.21
N THR A 33 -19.88 -16.44 -1.24
CA THR A 33 -20.41 -16.56 -2.62
C THR A 33 -20.41 -18.00 -3.13
N GLY A 34 -19.40 -18.79 -2.76
CA GLY A 34 -19.34 -20.21 -3.03
C GLY A 34 -20.48 -21.01 -2.38
N LEU A 35 -20.76 -20.74 -1.08
CA LEU A 35 -21.88 -21.35 -0.37
C LEU A 35 -23.23 -20.98 -0.98
N VAL A 36 -23.42 -19.70 -1.32
CA VAL A 36 -24.64 -19.25 -2.00
C VAL A 36 -24.80 -19.98 -3.35
N GLY A 37 -23.70 -20.08 -4.13
CA GLY A 37 -23.71 -20.81 -5.39
C GLY A 37 -24.10 -22.30 -5.24
N LEU A 38 -23.57 -22.97 -4.19
CA LEU A 38 -23.91 -24.37 -3.89
C LEU A 38 -25.40 -24.53 -3.52
N VAL A 39 -25.92 -23.63 -2.68
CA VAL A 39 -27.34 -23.64 -2.28
C VAL A 39 -28.25 -23.43 -3.50
N VAL A 40 -27.91 -22.46 -4.34
CA VAL A 40 -28.66 -22.19 -5.59
C VAL A 40 -28.62 -23.38 -6.51
N ALA A 41 -27.46 -23.99 -6.77
CA ALA A 41 -27.32 -25.18 -7.59
C ALA A 41 -28.13 -26.38 -7.04
N TRP A 42 -28.17 -26.51 -5.71
CA TRP A 42 -28.97 -27.56 -5.07
C TRP A 42 -30.49 -27.36 -5.26
N ILE A 43 -30.95 -26.09 -5.18
CA ILE A 43 -32.36 -25.72 -5.39
C ILE A 43 -32.77 -25.94 -6.86
N GLU A 44 -31.90 -25.55 -7.81
CA GLU A 44 -32.18 -25.70 -9.24
C GLU A 44 -32.22 -27.17 -9.68
N GLY A 45 -31.45 -28.05 -9.02
CA GLY A 45 -31.34 -29.44 -9.42
C GLY A 45 -30.79 -29.60 -10.84
N SER A 46 -31.59 -30.20 -11.73
CA SER A 46 -31.24 -30.39 -13.16
C SER A 46 -31.90 -29.36 -14.08
N ASP A 47 -32.53 -28.32 -13.55
CA ASP A 47 -33.21 -27.32 -14.34
C ASP A 47 -32.19 -26.42 -15.12
N ASN A 48 -32.73 -25.56 -15.97
CA ASN A 48 -31.93 -24.81 -16.98
C ASN A 48 -30.87 -23.83 -16.43
N GLY A 49 -30.60 -23.79 -15.13
CA GLY A 49 -29.53 -22.96 -14.52
C GLY A 49 -29.76 -21.44 -14.60
N TRP A 50 -30.99 -20.99 -14.83
CA TRP A 50 -31.32 -19.59 -14.98
C TRP A 50 -31.11 -18.78 -13.68
N LEU A 51 -31.42 -19.40 -12.53
CA LEU A 51 -31.26 -18.77 -11.20
C LEU A 51 -29.77 -18.61 -10.87
N SER A 52 -28.96 -19.63 -11.13
CA SER A 52 -27.49 -19.58 -11.00
C SER A 52 -26.92 -18.48 -11.88
N GLY A 53 -27.45 -18.29 -13.08
CA GLY A 53 -27.05 -17.21 -13.99
C GLY A 53 -27.32 -15.82 -13.40
N ILE A 54 -28.53 -15.58 -12.88
CA ILE A 54 -28.89 -14.30 -12.25
C ILE A 54 -28.00 -14.02 -11.03
N VAL A 55 -27.82 -15.02 -10.17
CA VAL A 55 -27.00 -14.89 -8.96
C VAL A 55 -25.54 -14.61 -9.33
N SER A 56 -24.99 -15.29 -10.35
CA SER A 56 -23.63 -15.08 -10.84
C SER A 56 -23.43 -13.65 -11.36
N ILE A 57 -24.40 -13.11 -12.09
CA ILE A 57 -24.37 -11.72 -12.59
C ILE A 57 -24.45 -10.74 -11.42
N ALA A 58 -25.31 -10.98 -10.43
CA ALA A 58 -25.41 -10.12 -9.25
C ALA A 58 -24.12 -10.07 -8.43
N PHE A 59 -23.42 -11.20 -8.30
CA PHE A 59 -22.15 -11.25 -7.58
C PHE A 59 -20.92 -10.90 -8.42
N LEU A 60 -21.05 -10.71 -9.71
CA LEU A 60 -19.94 -10.40 -10.61
C LEU A 60 -19.22 -9.11 -10.18
N ILE A 61 -19.97 -8.04 -9.98
CA ILE A 61 -19.40 -6.72 -9.63
C ILE A 61 -18.68 -6.77 -8.29
N PRO A 62 -19.26 -7.24 -7.18
CA PRO A 62 -18.54 -7.27 -5.90
C PRO A 62 -17.38 -8.28 -5.88
N ASN A 63 -17.46 -9.38 -6.64
CA ASN A 63 -16.34 -10.30 -6.82
C ASN A 63 -15.15 -9.61 -7.50
N LEU A 64 -15.40 -8.86 -8.57
CA LEU A 64 -14.37 -8.07 -9.24
C LEU A 64 -13.84 -6.97 -8.30
N ALA A 65 -14.72 -6.26 -7.60
CA ALA A 65 -14.33 -5.17 -6.72
C ALA A 65 -13.42 -5.64 -5.58
N VAL A 66 -13.77 -6.73 -4.89
CA VAL A 66 -12.91 -7.28 -3.82
C VAL A 66 -11.62 -7.87 -4.39
N GLY A 67 -11.67 -8.49 -5.57
CA GLY A 67 -10.50 -9.02 -6.28
C GLY A 67 -9.50 -7.92 -6.65
N VAL A 68 -9.97 -6.83 -7.25
CA VAL A 68 -9.15 -5.66 -7.58
C VAL A 68 -8.50 -5.08 -6.31
N ARG A 69 -9.30 -4.82 -5.25
CA ARG A 69 -8.77 -4.33 -3.97
C ARG A 69 -7.77 -5.29 -3.33
N ARG A 70 -7.93 -6.59 -3.58
CA ARG A 70 -6.95 -7.59 -3.13
C ARG A 70 -5.64 -7.52 -3.93
N MET A 71 -5.69 -7.30 -5.24
CA MET A 71 -4.49 -7.06 -6.05
C MET A 71 -3.76 -5.79 -5.60
N HIS A 72 -4.48 -4.71 -5.33
CA HIS A 72 -3.94 -3.48 -4.76
C HIS A 72 -3.23 -3.70 -3.42
N ASP A 73 -3.76 -4.58 -2.57
CA ASP A 73 -3.19 -4.89 -1.26
C ASP A 73 -1.82 -5.61 -1.33
N VAL A 74 -1.59 -6.36 -2.40
CA VAL A 74 -0.30 -7.00 -2.68
C VAL A 74 0.62 -6.16 -3.59
N GLY A 75 0.29 -4.87 -3.80
CA GLY A 75 1.09 -3.95 -4.63
C GLY A 75 1.01 -4.24 -6.14
N ARG A 76 -0.12 -4.79 -6.59
CA ARG A 76 -0.36 -5.10 -8.01
C ARG A 76 -1.55 -4.31 -8.52
N SER A 77 -1.50 -3.95 -9.81
CA SER A 77 -2.64 -3.34 -10.49
C SER A 77 -3.84 -4.30 -10.57
N GLY A 78 -5.06 -3.77 -10.51
CA GLY A 78 -6.29 -4.54 -10.68
C GLY A 78 -6.37 -5.30 -12.02
N TRP A 79 -5.70 -4.81 -13.05
CA TRP A 79 -5.57 -5.49 -14.35
C TRP A 79 -4.96 -6.88 -14.26
N TYR A 80 -4.26 -7.17 -13.16
CA TYR A 80 -3.70 -8.50 -12.89
C TYR A 80 -4.77 -9.60 -12.80
N LEU A 81 -6.02 -9.24 -12.49
CA LEU A 81 -7.14 -10.19 -12.52
C LEU A 81 -7.44 -10.73 -13.93
N LEU A 82 -7.13 -9.97 -14.98
CA LEU A 82 -7.30 -10.45 -16.36
C LEU A 82 -6.40 -11.64 -16.70
N MET A 83 -5.33 -11.84 -15.92
CA MET A 83 -4.52 -13.06 -16.06
C MET A 83 -5.35 -14.32 -15.78
N SER A 84 -6.43 -14.24 -15.01
CA SER A 84 -7.34 -15.36 -14.79
C SER A 84 -8.03 -15.86 -16.06
N LEU A 85 -8.03 -15.07 -17.14
CA LEU A 85 -8.51 -15.50 -18.46
C LEU A 85 -7.58 -16.50 -19.13
N ILE A 86 -6.31 -16.58 -18.69
CA ILE A 86 -5.37 -17.62 -19.15
C ILE A 86 -5.65 -18.89 -18.34
N PRO A 87 -6.16 -19.95 -18.95
CA PRO A 87 -6.49 -21.15 -18.21
C PRO A 87 -5.26 -21.77 -17.56
N LEU A 88 -5.43 -22.37 -16.37
CA LEU A 88 -4.42 -22.97 -15.51
C LEU A 88 -3.38 -21.98 -14.96
N VAL A 89 -2.54 -21.40 -15.82
CA VAL A 89 -1.41 -20.55 -15.40
C VAL A 89 -1.91 -19.27 -14.72
N GLY A 90 -2.87 -18.58 -15.33
CA GLY A 90 -3.41 -17.33 -14.78
C GLY A 90 -4.13 -17.54 -13.46
N TRP A 91 -4.86 -18.63 -13.32
CA TRP A 91 -5.54 -18.99 -12.06
C TRP A 91 -4.56 -19.21 -10.92
N ILE A 92 -3.45 -19.93 -11.17
CA ILE A 92 -2.40 -20.14 -10.18
C ILE A 92 -1.78 -18.80 -9.77
N PHE A 93 -1.49 -17.92 -10.73
CA PHE A 93 -0.93 -16.60 -10.42
C PHE A 93 -1.84 -15.74 -9.54
N VAL A 94 -3.14 -15.68 -9.87
CA VAL A 94 -4.13 -14.93 -9.09
C VAL A 94 -4.30 -15.56 -7.70
N LEU A 95 -4.37 -16.88 -7.62
CA LEU A 95 -4.50 -17.60 -6.35
C LEU A 95 -3.28 -17.35 -5.45
N VAL A 96 -2.07 -17.44 -5.98
CA VAL A 96 -0.83 -17.13 -5.23
C VAL A 96 -0.85 -15.68 -4.76
N ALA A 97 -1.25 -14.73 -5.60
CA ALA A 97 -1.38 -13.32 -5.22
C ALA A 97 -2.40 -13.12 -4.09
N CYS A 98 -3.55 -13.81 -4.16
CA CYS A 98 -4.57 -13.76 -3.11
C CYS A 98 -4.11 -14.41 -1.79
N CYS A 99 -3.17 -15.35 -1.82
CA CYS A 99 -2.59 -15.98 -0.63
C CYS A 99 -1.45 -15.18 -0.01
N LYS A 100 -0.76 -14.29 -0.76
CA LYS A 100 0.33 -13.44 -0.23
C LYS A 100 -0.17 -12.57 0.91
N ASP A 101 0.71 -12.14 1.81
CA ASP A 101 0.36 -11.16 2.83
C ASP A 101 0.24 -9.75 2.25
N SER A 102 -0.45 -8.88 2.98
CA SER A 102 -0.56 -7.45 2.66
C SER A 102 0.83 -6.81 2.65
N VAL A 103 1.11 -5.98 1.65
CA VAL A 103 2.33 -5.18 1.63
C VAL A 103 2.33 -4.26 2.87
N PRO A 104 3.39 -4.27 3.70
CA PRO A 104 3.46 -3.43 4.87
C PRO A 104 3.47 -1.94 4.47
N GLY A 105 2.94 -1.10 5.36
CA GLY A 105 2.85 0.34 5.14
C GLY A 105 1.80 0.78 4.12
N THR A 106 1.85 2.05 3.78
CA THR A 106 1.01 2.68 2.75
C THR A 106 1.59 2.41 1.37
N ASN A 107 0.75 2.12 0.40
CA ASN A 107 1.13 2.01 -1.00
C ASN A 107 0.29 2.97 -1.86
N GLU A 108 0.48 2.98 -3.17
CA GLU A 108 -0.25 3.83 -4.13
C GLU A 108 -1.78 3.68 -4.07
N TYR A 109 -2.30 2.60 -3.47
CA TYR A 109 -3.74 2.32 -3.33
C TYR A 109 -4.29 2.64 -1.94
N GLY A 110 -3.44 3.09 -1.00
CA GLY A 110 -3.84 3.52 0.33
C GLY A 110 -3.13 2.80 1.48
N GLU A 111 -3.62 3.05 2.69
CA GLU A 111 -3.06 2.51 3.92
C GLU A 111 -3.25 0.98 4.03
N ASN A 112 -2.35 0.35 4.79
CA ASN A 112 -2.47 -1.08 5.07
C ASN A 112 -3.73 -1.36 5.89
N PRO A 113 -4.68 -2.15 5.37
CA PRO A 113 -5.93 -2.44 6.07
C PRO A 113 -5.76 -3.22 7.38
N LYS A 114 -4.56 -3.75 7.68
CA LYS A 114 -4.22 -4.38 8.96
C LYS A 114 -3.78 -3.36 10.03
N GLY A 115 -3.69 -2.07 9.70
CA GLY A 115 -3.18 -1.05 10.62
C GLY A 115 -1.67 -1.20 10.91
N GLN A 116 -0.99 -2.07 10.20
CA GLN A 116 0.47 -2.19 10.28
C GLN A 116 1.07 -1.05 9.45
N GLY A 117 1.13 0.15 10.06
CA GLY A 117 1.94 1.25 9.56
C GLY A 117 3.38 0.78 9.42
N ASN A 118 4.08 1.29 8.44
CA ASN A 118 5.51 1.06 8.31
C ASN A 118 6.17 1.69 9.54
N PRO A 119 6.80 0.94 10.46
CA PRO A 119 7.37 1.51 11.67
C PRO A 119 8.49 2.54 11.37
N VAL A 120 8.98 2.59 10.14
CA VAL A 120 10.06 3.48 9.71
C VAL A 120 9.55 4.79 9.10
N TYR A 121 8.32 4.83 8.57
CA TYR A 121 7.79 6.04 7.89
C TYR A 121 6.64 6.74 8.64
N ALA A 122 6.23 6.24 9.80
CA ALA A 122 5.15 6.84 10.60
C ALA A 122 5.54 8.17 11.26
N SER A 123 6.77 8.64 11.12
CA SER A 123 7.28 9.86 11.75
C SER A 123 7.76 10.95 10.81
N GLN A 124 7.55 10.82 9.50
CA GLN A 124 7.75 11.96 8.61
C GLN A 124 6.39 12.46 8.11
N PRO A 125 5.94 13.64 8.57
CA PRO A 125 4.93 14.37 7.82
C PRO A 125 5.50 14.55 6.41
N TYR A 126 4.77 14.11 5.40
CA TYR A 126 5.07 14.48 4.03
C TYR A 126 5.03 16.01 3.96
N ALA A 127 6.19 16.64 4.14
CA ALA A 127 6.36 18.01 3.76
C ALA A 127 6.20 18.03 2.23
N ALA A 128 5.09 18.57 1.77
CA ALA A 128 4.93 18.89 0.36
C ALA A 128 6.22 19.58 -0.10
N PRO A 129 6.78 19.24 -1.26
CA PRO A 129 7.91 19.97 -1.82
C PRO A 129 7.54 21.45 -1.78
N ALA A 130 8.31 22.25 -1.03
CA ALA A 130 8.15 23.71 -1.04
C ALA A 130 8.32 24.11 -2.51
N GLU A 131 7.26 24.66 -3.10
CA GLU A 131 7.38 25.30 -4.39
C GLU A 131 8.51 26.32 -4.31
N PRO A 132 9.44 26.32 -5.27
CA PRO A 132 10.46 27.35 -5.29
C PRO A 132 9.74 28.69 -5.45
N SER A 133 9.64 29.45 -4.38
CA SER A 133 9.18 30.82 -4.44
C SER A 133 10.23 31.62 -5.21
N TYR A 134 9.99 31.86 -6.49
CA TYR A 134 10.66 32.90 -7.24
C TYR A 134 10.22 34.25 -6.67
N GLY A 135 10.79 34.61 -5.55
CA GLY A 135 10.69 35.95 -4.98
C GLY A 135 11.53 36.90 -5.79
N THR A 136 10.89 37.63 -6.68
CA THR A 136 11.39 38.89 -7.21
C THR A 136 11.65 39.82 -6.03
N GLN A 137 12.91 40.02 -5.69
CA GLN A 137 13.34 41.20 -4.92
C GLN A 137 14.49 41.83 -5.64
N ALA A 138 14.13 42.88 -6.36
CA ALA A 138 15.06 43.93 -6.72
C ALA A 138 15.45 44.73 -5.48
N GLN A 139 16.77 44.90 -5.32
CA GLN A 139 17.48 46.01 -4.75
C GLN A 139 16.92 46.79 -3.55
N GLU A 140 17.67 46.77 -2.47
CA GLU A 140 18.32 48.01 -2.04
C GLU A 140 19.48 47.70 -1.08
N ALA A 141 20.66 48.22 -1.44
CA ALA A 141 21.86 48.21 -0.66
C ALA A 141 21.74 49.24 0.49
N VAL A 142 21.92 48.79 1.72
CA VAL A 142 22.41 49.69 2.78
C VAL A 142 23.48 48.96 3.57
N PHE A 143 24.64 49.47 3.46
CA PHE A 143 25.88 49.20 4.18
C PHE A 143 25.78 49.78 5.60
N THR A 144 25.88 48.92 6.65
CA THR A 144 26.37 49.34 7.99
C THR A 144 26.90 48.12 8.76
N GLU A 145 28.19 48.13 8.92
CA GLU A 145 28.98 48.00 10.17
C GLU A 145 28.90 46.75 11.03
N VAL A 146 30.08 46.18 11.13
CA VAL A 146 30.64 45.14 12.00
C VAL A 146 30.34 45.39 13.48
N LYS A 147 29.90 44.37 14.20
CA LYS A 147 30.28 44.12 15.58
C LYS A 147 30.41 42.63 15.87
N GLU A 148 31.64 42.28 16.20
CA GLU A 148 32.05 41.00 16.79
C GLU A 148 31.34 40.77 18.11
N GLU A 149 30.87 39.56 18.38
CA GLU A 149 30.95 38.88 19.68
C GLU A 149 30.81 37.34 19.52
N GLU A 150 31.70 36.66 20.19
CA GLU A 150 31.99 35.21 20.25
C GLU A 150 30.99 34.40 21.07
N PRO A 151 31.31 33.10 21.36
CA PRO A 151 30.81 31.90 20.65
C PRO A 151 29.94 31.08 21.59
N ILE A 152 28.92 30.36 21.05
CA ILE A 152 28.24 29.30 21.79
C ILE A 152 28.49 27.96 21.10
N ASN A 153 29.29 27.19 21.78
CA ASN A 153 29.62 25.79 21.63
C ASN A 153 28.36 24.93 21.44
N SER A 154 28.12 24.42 20.26
CA SER A 154 27.29 23.23 20.05
C SER A 154 28.07 22.25 19.21
N SER A 155 28.34 21.09 19.78
CA SER A 155 29.07 19.92 19.23
C SER A 155 28.54 19.57 17.84
N ALA A 156 29.12 20.15 16.82
CA ALA A 156 28.89 19.69 15.45
C ALA A 156 29.55 18.32 15.31
N ALA A 157 28.74 17.25 15.26
CA ALA A 157 29.18 15.95 14.83
C ALA A 157 29.78 16.11 13.43
N THR A 158 31.07 15.93 13.30
CA THR A 158 31.79 16.06 12.03
C THR A 158 31.32 14.99 11.08
N THR A 159 30.45 15.36 10.15
CA THR A 159 29.98 14.49 9.07
C THR A 159 31.14 14.29 8.10
N THR A 160 31.63 13.06 7.92
CA THR A 160 32.81 12.75 7.10
C THR A 160 32.47 12.14 5.75
N GLY A 161 31.23 11.88 5.46
CA GLY A 161 30.81 11.32 4.17
C GLY A 161 29.36 10.89 4.12
N PHE A 162 28.99 10.27 3.00
CA PHE A 162 27.66 9.73 2.79
C PHE A 162 27.76 8.21 2.61
N CYS A 163 26.73 7.47 3.06
CA CYS A 163 26.63 6.03 2.87
C CYS A 163 26.55 5.69 1.37
N PRO A 164 27.40 4.81 0.83
CA PRO A 164 27.40 4.48 -0.60
C PRO A 164 26.16 3.71 -1.07
N TYR A 165 25.28 3.30 -0.14
CA TYR A 165 24.09 2.52 -0.44
C TYR A 165 22.78 3.31 -0.34
N CYS A 166 22.74 4.42 0.42
CA CYS A 166 21.51 5.17 0.65
C CYS A 166 21.70 6.67 0.84
N ASP A 167 22.89 7.20 0.58
CA ASP A 167 23.27 8.61 0.69
C ASP A 167 22.99 9.28 2.05
N THR A 168 22.74 8.49 3.11
CA THR A 168 22.58 9.03 4.47
C THR A 168 23.93 9.54 4.98
N PRO A 169 24.01 10.75 5.60
CA PRO A 169 25.25 11.27 6.17
C PRO A 169 25.74 10.37 7.31
N ILE A 170 27.04 10.04 7.30
CA ILE A 170 27.69 9.21 8.29
C ILE A 170 28.73 10.02 9.09
N THR A 171 28.86 9.67 10.38
CA THR A 171 29.82 10.29 11.29
C THR A 171 31.03 9.39 11.51
N VAL A 172 32.15 10.02 11.91
CA VAL A 172 33.40 9.28 12.21
C VAL A 172 33.15 8.20 13.25
N GLY A 173 33.58 6.96 12.96
CA GLY A 173 33.48 5.83 13.89
C GLY A 173 32.13 5.08 13.89
N GLN A 174 31.22 5.45 13.02
CA GLN A 174 29.93 4.77 12.85
C GLN A 174 30.12 3.44 12.09
N ARG A 175 29.85 2.33 12.76
CA ARG A 175 30.00 0.98 12.16
C ARG A 175 28.83 0.51 11.31
N PHE A 176 27.65 1.12 11.47
CA PHE A 176 26.44 0.79 10.71
C PHE A 176 25.75 2.07 10.26
N CYS A 177 25.26 2.08 9.04
CA CYS A 177 24.47 3.18 8.53
C CYS A 177 23.12 3.26 9.25
N THR A 178 22.77 4.43 9.80
CA THR A 178 21.49 4.64 10.47
C THR A 178 20.29 4.67 9.52
N GLY A 179 20.53 4.92 8.22
CA GLY A 179 19.48 4.94 7.21
C GLY A 179 19.11 3.57 6.65
N CYS A 180 20.12 2.74 6.30
CA CYS A 180 19.86 1.44 5.65
C CYS A 180 20.33 0.23 6.46
N GLY A 181 20.98 0.42 7.62
CA GLY A 181 21.51 -0.66 8.46
C GLY A 181 22.73 -1.35 7.88
N HIS A 182 23.27 -0.89 6.75
CA HIS A 182 24.44 -1.52 6.15
C HIS A 182 25.70 -1.28 6.98
N ARG A 183 26.56 -2.29 7.08
CA ARG A 183 27.85 -2.20 7.79
C ARG A 183 28.81 -1.32 6.99
N LEU A 184 29.39 -0.35 7.65
CA LEU A 184 30.39 0.55 7.10
C LEU A 184 31.77 0.03 7.51
N ASP A 185 32.53 -0.46 6.56
CA ASP A 185 33.92 -0.87 6.76
C ASP A 185 34.79 0.39 6.65
N VAL A 186 34.96 1.08 7.79
CA VAL A 186 35.84 2.26 7.94
C VAL A 186 37.02 1.88 8.82
#